data_1748e835a9f0377f72049d5a363bf747
#
_entry.id   1748e835a9f0377f72049d5a363bf747
#
_cell.length_a   1.000
_cell.length_b   1.000
_cell.length_c   1.000
_cell.angle_alpha   90.00
_cell.angle_beta   90.00
_cell.angle_gamma   90.00
#
_symmetry.space_group_name_H-M   'P 1'
#
loop_
_entity.id
_entity.type
_entity.pdbx_description
1 polymer ?
#
loop_
_entity_poly.entity_id
_entity_poly.type
_entity_poly.pdbx_seq_one_letter_code
_entity_poly.pdbx_strand_id
1 'polypeptide(L)'
;MSACREEKCWEIDGRTGLFGLLGSPVEHSLSPAMHNEAFRLLGINARYLAFDLQQEDLPGALPVFRKMKLQGCNLTAIKLSLIHI
;
A
#
# COMPACT_ATOMS: atom_id res chain seq x y z
N MET A 1 -2.31 -18.02 15.02
CA MET A 1 -1.95 -18.07 14.56
C MET A 1 -0.88 -18.50 14.36
N SER A 2 -0.88 -18.99 14.33
CA SER A 2 0.16 -19.68 14.19
C SER A 2 0.69 -19.69 12.90
N ALA A 3 -0.10 -19.51 11.99
CA ALA A 3 0.34 -19.58 10.68
C ALA A 3 1.48 -18.67 10.40
N CYS A 4 1.51 -17.56 10.99
CA CYS A 4 2.53 -16.64 10.71
C CYS A 4 3.82 -16.85 11.37
N ARG A 5 3.94 -17.93 12.03
CA ARG A 5 5.19 -18.24 12.58
C ARG A 5 6.08 -18.83 11.56
N GLU A 6 5.49 -19.33 10.50
CA GLU A 6 6.25 -19.96 9.49
C GLU A 6 6.54 -19.01 8.39
N GLU A 7 7.62 -19.16 7.72
CA GLU A 7 7.89 -18.32 6.60
C GLU A 7 6.86 -18.49 5.54
N LYS A 8 6.31 -19.70 5.45
CA LYS A 8 5.31 -19.94 4.48
C LYS A 8 4.12 -19.07 4.63
N CYS A 9 3.73 -18.77 5.83
CA CYS A 9 2.53 -17.99 6.00
C CYS A 9 2.75 -16.53 5.61
N TRP A 10 3.99 -16.16 5.39
CA TRP A 10 4.27 -14.79 4.98
C TRP A 10 4.50 -14.70 3.47
N GLU A 11 4.32 -15.79 2.78
CA GLU A 11 4.48 -15.77 1.34
C GLU A 11 3.27 -15.15 0.69
N ILE A 12 3.48 -14.49 -0.42
CA ILE A 12 2.40 -13.89 -1.16
C ILE A 12 1.73 -14.96 -2.01
N ASP A 13 0.43 -15.02 -1.99
CA ASP A 13 -0.28 -15.97 -2.83
C ASP A 13 -1.50 -15.28 -3.43
N GLY A 14 -2.37 -16.04 -4.06
CA GLY A 14 -3.50 -15.46 -4.75
C GLY A 14 -4.52 -14.79 -3.86
N ARG A 15 -4.43 -15.03 -2.56
CA ARG A 15 -5.36 -14.43 -1.62
C ARG A 15 -4.78 -13.28 -0.85
N THR A 16 -3.52 -12.94 -1.11
CA THR A 16 -2.88 -11.85 -0.39
C THR A 16 -3.60 -10.54 -0.68
N GLY A 17 -4.01 -9.85 0.37
CA GLY A 17 -4.68 -8.58 0.21
C GLY A 17 -3.68 -7.49 -0.08
N LEU A 18 -4.13 -6.43 -0.74
CA LEU A 18 -3.25 -5.32 -1.08
C LEU A 18 -3.78 -4.04 -0.48
N PHE A 19 -2.90 -3.33 0.20
CA PHE A 19 -3.20 -2.01 0.73
C PHE A 19 -2.16 -1.05 0.19
N GLY A 20 -2.44 0.20 0.18
CA GLY A 20 -1.52 1.13 -0.43
C GLY A 20 -1.48 2.50 0.18
N LEU A 21 -0.33 3.15 -0.01
CA LEU A 21 -0.16 4.54 0.31
C LEU A 21 -0.03 5.25 -1.02
N LEU A 22 -0.89 6.23 -1.26
CA LEU A 22 -0.88 6.94 -2.52
C LEU A 22 -0.40 8.36 -2.28
N GLY A 23 0.53 8.81 -3.06
CA GLY A 23 1.01 10.17 -2.91
C GLY A 23 2.32 10.36 -3.66
N SER A 24 2.93 11.50 -3.47
CA SER A 24 4.19 11.79 -4.11
C SER A 24 4.86 12.94 -3.38
N PRO A 25 6.09 12.73 -2.97
CA PRO A 25 6.86 11.49 -3.10
C PRO A 25 6.54 10.53 -1.96
N VAL A 26 6.73 9.26 -2.18
CA VAL A 26 6.46 8.27 -1.15
C VAL A 26 7.64 7.38 -0.83
N GLU A 27 8.74 7.57 -1.55
CA GLU A 27 9.86 6.64 -1.41
C GLU A 27 10.47 6.60 -0.02
N HIS A 28 10.32 7.65 0.74
CA HIS A 28 10.90 7.67 2.08
C HIS A 28 9.87 7.45 3.18
N SER A 29 8.66 7.08 2.80
CA SER A 29 7.63 6.85 3.78
C SER A 29 7.92 5.61 4.60
N LEU A 30 7.64 5.66 5.89
CA LEU A 30 7.80 4.51 6.75
C LEU A 30 6.52 3.70 6.85
N SER A 31 5.44 4.16 6.24
CA SER A 31 4.17 3.46 6.34
C SER A 31 4.22 2.02 5.85
N PRO A 32 4.85 1.74 4.70
CA PRO A 32 4.90 0.35 4.27
C PRO A 32 5.59 -0.56 5.27
N ALA A 33 6.71 -0.10 5.84
CA ALA A 33 7.43 -0.93 6.79
C ALA A 33 6.61 -1.16 8.04
N MET A 34 5.93 -0.13 8.51
CA MET A 34 5.15 -0.25 9.73
C MET A 34 3.94 -1.13 9.55
N HIS A 35 3.21 -0.94 8.45
CA HIS A 35 2.02 -1.73 8.22
C HIS A 35 2.35 -3.18 7.92
N ASN A 36 3.41 -3.42 7.17
CA ASN A 36 3.77 -4.79 6.85
C ASN A 36 4.26 -5.54 8.07
N GLU A 37 4.95 -4.85 8.97
CA GLU A 37 5.37 -5.51 10.19
C GLU A 37 4.15 -5.87 11.03
N ALA A 38 3.16 -5.00 11.08
CA ALA A 38 1.95 -5.29 11.82
C ALA A 38 1.21 -6.47 11.20
N PHE A 39 1.13 -6.51 9.87
CA PHE A 39 0.48 -7.64 9.21
C PHE A 39 1.19 -8.93 9.55
N ARG A 40 2.53 -8.90 9.54
CA ARG A 40 3.29 -10.09 9.83
C ARG A 40 3.05 -10.57 11.26
N LEU A 41 3.07 -9.64 12.20
CA LEU A 41 2.89 -10.01 13.59
C LEU A 41 1.48 -10.50 13.90
N LEU A 42 0.49 -9.98 13.18
CA LEU A 42 -0.88 -10.37 13.42
C LEU A 42 -1.35 -11.53 12.58
N GLY A 43 -0.50 -12.01 11.69
CA GLY A 43 -0.90 -13.14 10.85
C GLY A 43 -1.86 -12.77 9.73
N ILE A 44 -1.81 -11.52 9.28
CA ILE A 44 -2.71 -11.08 8.25
C ILE A 44 -2.05 -11.25 6.88
N ASN A 45 -2.75 -11.93 5.99
CA ASN A 45 -2.21 -12.19 4.65
C ASN A 45 -2.45 -10.97 3.78
N ALA A 46 -1.60 -9.97 3.96
CA ALA A 46 -1.74 -8.73 3.22
C ALA A 46 -0.40 -8.04 3.12
N ARG A 47 -0.31 -7.16 2.17
CA ARG A 47 0.89 -6.36 2.00
C ARG A 47 0.49 -4.92 1.77
N TYR A 48 1.34 -4.03 2.24
CA TYR A 48 1.12 -2.59 2.13
C TYR A 48 2.25 -2.04 1.29
N LEU A 49 1.92 -1.37 0.22
CA LEU A 49 2.92 -0.83 -0.69
C LEU A 49 2.68 0.65 -0.91
N ALA A 50 3.72 1.35 -1.32
CA ALA A 50 3.60 2.77 -1.62
C ALA A 50 3.56 2.95 -3.13
N PHE A 51 2.66 3.80 -3.60
CA PHE A 51 2.53 4.08 -5.01
C PHE A 51 2.73 5.57 -5.22
N ASP A 52 3.71 5.93 -6.04
CA ASP A 52 4.04 7.32 -6.28
C ASP A 52 3.14 7.84 -7.39
N LEU A 53 2.14 8.59 -7.00
CA LEU A 53 1.18 9.13 -7.93
C LEU A 53 1.07 10.62 -7.78
N GLN A 54 0.98 11.31 -8.90
CA GLN A 54 0.75 12.75 -8.86
C GLN A 54 -0.75 12.98 -8.71
N GLN A 55 -1.10 14.19 -8.35
CA GLN A 55 -2.50 14.50 -8.14
C GLN A 55 -3.33 14.24 -9.39
N GLU A 56 -2.79 14.58 -10.55
CA GLU A 56 -3.55 14.41 -11.77
C GLU A 56 -3.71 12.95 -12.18
N ASP A 57 -2.96 12.05 -11.56
CA ASP A 57 -3.07 10.63 -11.88
C ASP A 57 -4.19 9.94 -11.12
N LEU A 58 -4.66 10.56 -10.05
CA LEU A 58 -5.63 9.89 -9.21
C LEU A 58 -6.92 9.49 -9.92
N PRO A 59 -7.52 10.36 -10.71
CA PRO A 59 -8.78 9.97 -11.35
C PRO A 59 -8.66 8.74 -12.22
N GLY A 60 -7.50 8.57 -12.87
CA GLY A 60 -7.31 7.40 -13.71
C GLY A 60 -6.89 6.19 -12.93
N ALA A 61 -6.20 6.39 -11.81
CA ALA A 61 -5.69 5.26 -11.04
C ALA A 61 -6.74 4.61 -10.16
N LEU A 62 -7.64 5.40 -9.62
CA LEU A 62 -8.59 4.85 -8.66
C LEU A 62 -9.47 3.74 -9.23
N PRO A 63 -10.00 3.88 -10.45
CA PRO A 63 -10.80 2.78 -11.01
C PRO A 63 -9.96 1.53 -11.20
N VAL A 64 -8.69 1.68 -11.55
CA VAL A 64 -7.83 0.53 -11.76
C VAL A 64 -7.56 -0.16 -10.43
N PHE A 65 -7.30 0.61 -9.37
CA PHE A 65 -7.07 0.02 -8.07
C PHE A 65 -8.32 -0.74 -7.61
N ARG A 66 -9.48 -0.23 -7.93
CA ARG A 66 -10.69 -0.93 -7.56
C ARG A 66 -10.77 -2.27 -8.26
N LYS A 67 -10.42 -2.30 -9.54
CA LYS A 67 -10.44 -3.55 -10.26
C LYS A 67 -9.40 -4.51 -9.76
N MET A 68 -8.30 -4.00 -9.24
CA MET A 68 -7.26 -4.83 -8.66
C MET A 68 -7.60 -5.26 -7.25
N LYS A 69 -8.75 -4.80 -6.74
CA LYS A 69 -9.21 -5.17 -5.42
C LYS A 69 -8.31 -4.68 -4.32
N LEU A 70 -7.83 -3.46 -4.48
CA LEU A 70 -7.07 -2.81 -3.42
C LEU A 70 -8.02 -2.68 -2.24
N GLN A 71 -7.63 -3.21 -1.10
CA GLN A 71 -8.53 -3.33 0.03
C GLN A 71 -8.61 -2.08 0.87
N GLY A 72 -7.62 -1.24 0.76
CA GLY A 72 -7.65 0.02 1.47
C GLY A 72 -6.46 0.84 1.08
N CYS A 73 -6.56 2.13 1.26
CA CYS A 73 -5.43 2.98 0.95
C CYS A 73 -5.48 4.23 1.80
N ASN A 74 -4.32 4.83 1.96
CA ASN A 74 -4.17 6.09 2.64
C ASN A 74 -3.63 7.08 1.63
N LEU A 75 -4.03 8.32 1.76
CA LEU A 75 -3.48 9.35 0.90
C LEU A 75 -2.52 10.16 1.72
N THR A 76 -1.36 10.42 1.17
CA THR A 76 -0.43 11.30 1.84
C THR A 76 -0.37 12.56 1.01
N ALA A 77 0.37 13.53 1.51
CA ALA A 77 0.43 14.81 0.82
C ALA A 77 1.02 14.63 -0.56
N ILE A 78 0.36 15.17 -1.53
CA ILE A 78 0.86 15.15 -2.86
C ILE A 78 1.42 16.52 -3.10
N LYS A 79 2.64 16.56 -3.62
CA LYS A 79 3.28 17.81 -3.75
C LYS A 79 2.64 18.69 -4.75
N LEU A 80 1.86 19.59 -4.25
CA LEU A 80 1.22 20.50 -5.13
C LEU A 80 2.11 21.65 -5.41
N SER A 81 3.08 21.78 -4.60
CA SER A 81 3.96 22.88 -4.80
C SER A 81 4.63 22.82 -6.10
N LEU A 82 4.61 21.70 -6.64
CA LEU A 82 5.19 21.61 -7.87
C LEU A 82 4.51 22.47 -8.77
N ILE A 83 3.33 22.70 -8.38
CA ILE A 83 2.55 23.38 -9.16
C ILE A 83 2.84 24.74 -9.09
N HIS A 84 3.17 25.15 -8.11
CA HIS A 84 3.29 26.36 -8.02
C HIS A 84 4.51 26.65 -7.99
N ILE A 85 4.96 25.94 -8.16
CA ILE A 85 6.01 26.25 -8.09
C ILE A 85 6.29 26.54 -8.84
#